data_ed2b31c27a39bc84c9fcf68937dc1f63
#
_entry.id   ed2b31c27a39bc84c9fcf68937dc1f63
#
_cell.length_a   1.000
_cell.length_b   1.000
_cell.length_c   1.000
_cell.angle_alpha   90.00
_cell.angle_beta   90.00
_cell.angle_gamma   90.00
#
_symmetry.space_group_name_H-M   'P 1'
#
loop_
_entity.id
_entity.type
_entity.pdbx_description
1 polymer ?
#
loop_
_entity_poly.entity_id
_entity_poly.type
_entity_poly.pdbx_seq_one_letter_code
_entity_poly.pdbx_strand_id
1 'polypeptide(L)'
;MLTTIAWDLGNGAPTYALEGSIFVTGAAIQWLRDGLGIISSAPEIGPLAATVDDNGGVVIVPAFTGLGSPWWDPHARGTICGLTRGSTAAHIARATIESMAFQTRDVIDAMTAASGVEFNDLRVDGGASVMDFLLQFQADQLGSTVRRPVDHETTALGAARLAGLAEGVWGSLEELSNDWQLEAEFSPEPDRTMTCLLYTSPSPRD
;
A
#
# COMPACT_ATOMS: atom_id res chain seq x y z
N MET A 1 -4.86 11.50 -10.48
CA MET A 1 -4.35 12.05 -9.21
C MET A 1 -5.27 13.18 -8.78
N LEU A 2 -5.46 13.38 -7.49
CA LEU A 2 -6.20 14.51 -6.92
C LEU A 2 -5.21 15.44 -6.21
N THR A 3 -5.56 16.71 -6.12
CA THR A 3 -4.81 17.68 -5.31
C THR A 3 -5.72 18.17 -4.21
N THR A 4 -5.25 18.11 -2.97
CA THR A 4 -6.00 18.51 -1.79
C THR A 4 -5.17 19.44 -0.91
N ILE A 5 -5.81 20.15 0.02
CA ILE A 5 -5.12 20.88 1.08
C ILE A 5 -4.75 19.86 2.16
N ALA A 6 -3.45 19.68 2.40
CA ALA A 6 -2.96 18.82 3.47
C ALA A 6 -3.23 19.46 4.85
N TRP A 7 -2.88 20.75 5.00
CA TRP A 7 -3.22 21.57 6.16
C TRP A 7 -3.15 23.07 5.82
N ASP A 8 -3.89 23.86 6.58
CA ASP A 8 -3.80 25.32 6.60
C ASP A 8 -3.71 25.78 8.07
N LEU A 9 -2.63 26.44 8.42
CA LEU A 9 -2.39 26.96 9.77
C LEU A 9 -2.85 28.42 9.96
N GLY A 10 -3.66 28.94 9.04
CA GLY A 10 -4.20 30.30 9.11
C GLY A 10 -3.20 31.41 8.79
N ASN A 11 -2.03 31.06 8.24
CA ASN A 11 -0.98 32.04 7.88
C ASN A 11 -1.06 32.52 6.41
N GLY A 12 -2.12 32.16 5.68
CA GLY A 12 -2.32 32.48 4.28
C GLY A 12 -1.47 31.69 3.28
N ALA A 13 -0.80 30.62 3.75
CA ALA A 13 0.02 29.74 2.93
C ALA A 13 -0.37 28.28 3.19
N PRO A 14 -1.48 27.78 2.61
CA PRO A 14 -1.88 26.38 2.76
C PRO A 14 -0.85 25.45 2.13
N THR A 15 -0.62 24.29 2.76
CA THR A 15 0.20 23.22 2.21
C THR A 15 -0.69 22.27 1.42
N TYR A 16 -0.31 21.98 0.18
CA TYR A 16 -1.02 21.05 -0.69
C TYR A 16 -0.36 19.68 -0.70
N ALA A 17 -1.18 18.67 -0.98
CA ALA A 17 -0.73 17.30 -1.20
C ALA A 17 -1.34 16.76 -2.49
N LEU A 18 -0.59 15.86 -3.15
CA LEU A 18 -1.16 14.95 -4.14
C LEU A 18 -1.77 13.76 -3.41
N GLU A 19 -2.94 13.34 -3.86
CA GLU A 19 -3.66 12.21 -3.31
C GLU A 19 -3.92 11.17 -4.40
N GLY A 20 -3.61 9.92 -4.10
CA GLY A 20 -3.96 8.75 -4.90
C GLY A 20 -4.91 7.85 -4.12
N SER A 21 -5.94 7.36 -4.79
CA SER A 21 -6.96 6.50 -4.17
C SER A 21 -6.86 5.08 -4.71
N ILE A 22 -6.62 4.12 -3.83
CA ILE A 22 -6.69 2.69 -4.12
C ILE A 22 -7.95 2.16 -3.42
N PHE A 23 -8.93 1.65 -4.19
CA PHE A 23 -10.23 1.29 -3.64
C PHE A 23 -10.22 0.00 -2.85
N VAL A 24 -9.32 -0.94 -3.20
CA VAL A 24 -9.29 -2.26 -2.58
C VAL A 24 -7.86 -2.64 -2.20
N THR A 25 -7.60 -2.63 -0.90
CA THR A 25 -6.36 -3.13 -0.27
C THR A 25 -6.75 -4.15 0.80
N GLY A 26 -6.84 -3.76 2.07
CA GLY A 26 -7.29 -4.63 3.16
C GLY A 26 -8.67 -5.28 2.93
N ALA A 27 -9.54 -4.66 2.14
CA ALA A 27 -10.82 -5.26 1.74
C ALA A 27 -10.65 -6.55 0.93
N ALA A 28 -9.54 -6.73 0.18
CA ALA A 28 -9.24 -7.98 -0.49
C ALA A 28 -8.97 -9.12 0.51
N ILE A 29 -8.31 -8.81 1.63
CA ILE A 29 -8.09 -9.78 2.71
C ILE A 29 -9.42 -10.19 3.35
N GLN A 30 -10.30 -9.20 3.60
CA GLN A 30 -11.64 -9.48 4.12
C GLN A 30 -12.45 -10.37 3.16
N TRP A 31 -12.33 -10.13 1.86
CA TRP A 31 -12.97 -10.97 0.84
C TRP A 31 -12.42 -12.41 0.83
N LEU A 32 -11.13 -12.62 1.01
CA LEU A 32 -10.56 -13.98 1.16
C LEU A 32 -11.13 -14.71 2.38
N ARG A 33 -11.39 -13.96 3.47
CA ARG A 33 -12.00 -14.50 4.68
C ARG A 33 -13.48 -14.76 4.51
N ASP A 34 -14.26 -13.75 4.14
CA ASP A 34 -15.72 -13.75 4.21
C ASP A 34 -16.37 -14.30 2.93
N GLY A 35 -15.75 -14.08 1.78
CA GLY A 35 -16.25 -14.49 0.47
C GLY A 35 -15.78 -15.87 0.03
N LEU A 36 -14.50 -16.20 0.26
CA LEU A 36 -13.89 -17.46 -0.19
C LEU A 36 -13.62 -18.45 0.94
N GLY A 37 -13.56 -18.02 2.20
CA GLY A 37 -13.23 -18.87 3.34
C GLY A 37 -11.81 -19.46 3.28
N ILE A 38 -10.87 -18.77 2.62
CA ILE A 38 -9.47 -19.20 2.48
C ILE A 38 -8.71 -19.02 3.79
N ILE A 39 -9.07 -18.01 4.57
CA ILE A 39 -8.55 -17.70 5.91
C ILE A 39 -9.71 -17.49 6.86
N SER A 40 -9.49 -17.69 8.16
CA SER A 40 -10.49 -17.47 9.22
C SER A 40 -10.37 -16.08 9.84
N SER A 41 -9.16 -15.51 9.79
CA SER A 41 -8.87 -14.17 10.31
C SER A 41 -7.84 -13.46 9.43
N ALA A 42 -7.84 -12.13 9.43
CA ALA A 42 -6.93 -11.35 8.61
C ALA A 42 -5.43 -11.62 8.91
N PRO A 43 -5.00 -11.80 10.17
CA PRO A 43 -3.59 -12.12 10.46
C PRO A 43 -3.08 -13.44 9.86
N GLU A 44 -3.96 -14.36 9.47
CA GLU A 44 -3.55 -15.64 8.88
C GLU A 44 -3.02 -15.54 7.45
N ILE A 45 -3.31 -14.43 6.75
CA ILE A 45 -2.93 -14.31 5.34
C ILE A 45 -1.42 -14.31 5.14
N GLY A 46 -0.66 -13.59 5.97
CA GLY A 46 0.81 -13.53 5.88
C GLY A 46 1.46 -14.91 6.07
N PRO A 47 1.20 -15.61 7.20
CA PRO A 47 1.66 -16.98 7.39
C PRO A 47 1.26 -17.94 6.27
N LEU A 48 0.02 -17.86 5.76
CA LEU A 48 -0.43 -18.70 4.64
C LEU A 48 0.36 -18.40 3.36
N ALA A 49 0.53 -17.14 3.01
CA ALA A 49 1.29 -16.71 1.84
C ALA A 49 2.77 -17.13 1.91
N ALA A 50 3.34 -17.17 3.11
CA ALA A 50 4.73 -17.58 3.34
C ALA A 50 4.96 -19.11 3.21
N THR A 51 3.91 -19.92 3.04
CA THR A 51 4.05 -21.37 2.83
C THR A 51 4.43 -21.74 1.39
N VAL A 52 4.48 -20.77 0.48
CA VAL A 52 4.87 -20.96 -0.93
C VAL A 52 5.99 -19.96 -1.27
N ASP A 53 6.90 -20.38 -2.15
CA ASP A 53 8.07 -19.58 -2.52
C ASP A 53 7.71 -18.41 -3.45
N ASP A 54 6.66 -18.58 -4.25
CA ASP A 54 6.15 -17.58 -5.20
C ASP A 54 4.62 -17.64 -5.33
N ASN A 55 4.04 -16.82 -6.20
CA ASN A 55 2.60 -16.79 -6.45
C ASN A 55 2.12 -17.89 -7.44
N GLY A 56 3.01 -18.77 -7.92
CA GLY A 56 2.69 -19.83 -8.89
C GLY A 56 2.15 -19.32 -10.22
N GLY A 57 2.46 -18.09 -10.61
CA GLY A 57 1.93 -17.40 -11.78
C GLY A 57 0.52 -16.85 -11.61
N VAL A 58 -0.04 -16.90 -10.39
CA VAL A 58 -1.36 -16.33 -10.08
C VAL A 58 -1.22 -14.81 -9.93
N VAL A 59 -2.03 -14.06 -10.66
CA VAL A 59 -2.11 -12.60 -10.57
C VAL A 59 -3.54 -12.20 -10.21
N ILE A 60 -3.68 -11.25 -9.29
CA ILE A 60 -4.97 -10.72 -8.84
C ILE A 60 -5.03 -9.21 -9.09
N VAL A 61 -6.09 -8.78 -9.77
CA VAL A 61 -6.49 -7.38 -9.87
C VAL A 61 -7.73 -7.20 -8.99
N PRO A 62 -7.64 -6.60 -7.80
CA PRO A 62 -8.75 -6.56 -6.85
C PRO A 62 -9.70 -5.39 -7.12
N ALA A 63 -10.16 -5.22 -8.36
CA ALA A 63 -11.06 -4.15 -8.78
C ALA A 63 -12.52 -4.43 -8.41
N PHE A 64 -12.81 -4.79 -7.14
CA PHE A 64 -14.17 -5.22 -6.73
C PHE A 64 -15.21 -4.10 -6.87
N THR A 65 -14.79 -2.85 -6.71
CA THR A 65 -15.62 -1.64 -6.84
C THR A 65 -15.10 -0.70 -7.92
N GLY A 66 -14.37 -1.23 -8.90
CA GLY A 66 -13.64 -0.46 -9.90
C GLY A 66 -12.19 -0.22 -9.50
N LEU A 67 -11.46 0.52 -10.35
CA LEU A 67 -10.09 0.97 -10.12
C LEU A 67 -10.08 2.47 -9.79
N GLY A 68 -9.32 2.83 -8.76
CA GLY A 68 -9.03 4.22 -8.41
C GLY A 68 -7.88 4.79 -9.23
N SER A 69 -7.03 5.59 -8.59
CA SER A 69 -5.84 6.17 -9.23
C SER A 69 -4.88 5.11 -9.74
N PRO A 70 -4.23 5.33 -10.89
CA PRO A 70 -4.41 6.43 -11.83
C PRO A 70 -5.53 6.20 -12.86
N TRP A 71 -6.15 5.03 -12.87
CA TRP A 71 -7.02 4.52 -13.94
C TRP A 71 -8.42 5.17 -13.94
N TRP A 72 -9.00 5.38 -12.76
CA TRP A 72 -10.35 5.93 -12.56
C TRP A 72 -11.42 5.20 -13.37
N ASP A 73 -11.32 3.85 -13.42
CA ASP A 73 -12.28 3.00 -14.14
C ASP A 73 -13.32 2.40 -13.17
N PRO A 74 -14.55 2.95 -13.10
CA PRO A 74 -15.60 2.43 -12.24
C PRO A 74 -16.20 1.10 -12.74
N HIS A 75 -15.89 0.71 -13.99
CA HIS A 75 -16.43 -0.49 -14.63
C HIS A 75 -15.49 -1.69 -14.53
N ALA A 76 -14.21 -1.49 -14.19
CA ALA A 76 -13.29 -2.58 -13.91
C ALA A 76 -13.85 -3.50 -12.82
N ARG A 77 -13.56 -4.79 -12.93
CA ARG A 77 -13.96 -5.80 -11.93
C ARG A 77 -12.77 -6.65 -11.55
N GLY A 78 -12.86 -7.23 -10.33
CA GLY A 78 -11.85 -8.13 -9.82
C GLY A 78 -11.57 -9.27 -10.79
N THR A 79 -10.29 -9.57 -11.00
CA THR A 79 -9.84 -10.60 -11.94
C THR A 79 -8.76 -11.43 -11.27
N ILE A 80 -8.84 -12.75 -11.43
CA ILE A 80 -7.78 -13.69 -11.06
C ILE A 80 -7.37 -14.39 -12.35
N CYS A 81 -6.09 -14.38 -12.67
CA CYS A 81 -5.54 -15.07 -13.83
C CYS A 81 -4.31 -15.91 -13.46
N GLY A 82 -3.84 -16.74 -14.40
CA GLY A 82 -2.67 -17.60 -14.17
C GLY A 82 -2.95 -18.85 -13.34
N LEU A 83 -4.21 -19.19 -13.04
CA LEU A 83 -4.55 -20.40 -12.30
C LEU A 83 -4.19 -21.67 -13.08
N THR A 84 -3.53 -22.60 -12.39
CA THR A 84 -3.21 -23.94 -12.88
C THR A 84 -3.77 -24.98 -11.91
N ARG A 85 -3.64 -26.25 -12.25
CA ARG A 85 -4.00 -27.34 -11.33
C ARG A 85 -3.15 -27.34 -10.04
N GLY A 86 -1.95 -26.75 -10.07
CA GLY A 86 -1.05 -26.62 -8.92
C GLY A 86 -1.35 -25.41 -8.03
N SER A 87 -2.22 -24.49 -8.46
CA SER A 87 -2.56 -23.31 -7.66
C SER A 87 -3.34 -23.70 -6.40
N THR A 88 -2.90 -23.18 -5.27
CA THR A 88 -3.47 -23.44 -3.94
C THR A 88 -3.98 -22.17 -3.29
N ALA A 89 -4.65 -22.28 -2.15
CA ALA A 89 -5.06 -21.15 -1.32
C ALA A 89 -3.88 -20.22 -0.95
N ALA A 90 -2.69 -20.79 -0.73
CA ALA A 90 -1.49 -20.04 -0.41
C ALA A 90 -1.03 -19.14 -1.58
N HIS A 91 -1.09 -19.63 -2.81
CA HIS A 91 -0.77 -18.82 -4.00
C HIS A 91 -1.76 -17.67 -4.19
N ILE A 92 -3.06 -17.92 -3.93
CA ILE A 92 -4.09 -16.86 -3.97
C ILE A 92 -3.85 -15.83 -2.85
N ALA A 93 -3.54 -16.27 -1.64
CA ALA A 93 -3.23 -15.38 -0.51
C ALA A 93 -2.01 -14.50 -0.84
N ARG A 94 -0.94 -15.10 -1.37
CA ARG A 94 0.28 -14.39 -1.76
C ARG A 94 0.01 -13.37 -2.87
N ALA A 95 -0.65 -13.78 -3.96
CA ALA A 95 -1.02 -12.88 -5.05
C ALA A 95 -1.92 -11.72 -4.59
N THR A 96 -2.77 -11.94 -3.58
CA THR A 96 -3.59 -10.88 -2.98
C THR A 96 -2.71 -9.85 -2.27
N ILE A 97 -1.72 -10.26 -1.48
CA ILE A 97 -0.79 -9.34 -0.82
C ILE A 97 0.04 -8.59 -1.86
N GLU A 98 0.60 -9.30 -2.85
CA GLU A 98 1.39 -8.71 -3.93
C GLU A 98 0.60 -7.67 -4.73
N SER A 99 -0.70 -7.89 -4.94
CA SER A 99 -1.59 -6.94 -5.65
C SER A 99 -1.69 -5.58 -4.97
N MET A 100 -1.54 -5.52 -3.64
CA MET A 100 -1.55 -4.25 -2.90
C MET A 100 -0.29 -3.43 -3.22
N ALA A 101 0.88 -4.10 -3.27
CA ALA A 101 2.13 -3.43 -3.60
C ALA A 101 2.16 -2.95 -5.06
N PHE A 102 1.61 -3.72 -6.00
CA PHE A 102 1.50 -3.31 -7.40
C PHE A 102 0.61 -2.06 -7.56
N GLN A 103 -0.55 -2.03 -6.92
CA GLN A 103 -1.42 -0.85 -6.95
C GLN A 103 -0.74 0.37 -6.31
N THR A 104 0.01 0.18 -5.21
CA THR A 104 0.77 1.26 -4.59
C THR A 104 1.84 1.79 -5.54
N ARG A 105 2.55 0.91 -6.26
CA ARG A 105 3.52 1.31 -7.27
C ARG A 105 2.89 2.13 -8.40
N ASP A 106 1.75 1.67 -8.96
CA ASP A 106 1.01 2.42 -9.98
C ASP A 106 0.70 3.85 -9.54
N VAL A 107 0.28 4.02 -8.28
CA VAL A 107 -0.05 5.32 -7.71
C VAL A 107 1.22 6.17 -7.52
N ILE A 108 2.30 5.63 -6.98
CA ILE A 108 3.57 6.34 -6.76
C ILE A 108 4.19 6.76 -8.09
N ASP A 109 4.20 5.87 -9.10
CA ASP A 109 4.70 6.19 -10.44
C ASP A 109 3.89 7.34 -11.06
N ALA A 110 2.57 7.32 -10.92
CA ALA A 110 1.70 8.39 -11.40
C ALA A 110 1.89 9.71 -10.62
N MET A 111 2.12 9.65 -9.31
CA MET A 111 2.43 10.83 -8.49
C MET A 111 3.75 11.46 -8.90
N THR A 112 4.79 10.64 -9.06
CA THR A 112 6.12 11.08 -9.51
C THR A 112 6.04 11.73 -10.88
N ALA A 113 5.33 11.10 -11.83
CA ALA A 113 5.13 11.65 -13.17
C ALA A 113 4.36 12.97 -13.17
N ALA A 114 3.37 13.14 -12.28
CA ALA A 114 2.56 14.35 -12.20
C ALA A 114 3.26 15.50 -11.48
N SER A 115 4.06 15.23 -10.47
CA SER A 115 4.73 16.24 -9.64
C SER A 115 6.14 16.61 -10.12
N GLY A 116 6.83 15.68 -10.79
CA GLY A 116 8.27 15.78 -11.05
C GLY A 116 9.14 15.65 -9.80
N VAL A 117 8.55 15.28 -8.66
CA VAL A 117 9.27 15.09 -7.39
C VAL A 117 9.69 13.63 -7.28
N GLU A 118 10.97 13.40 -7.03
CA GLU A 118 11.48 12.05 -6.78
C GLU A 118 10.91 11.48 -5.48
N PHE A 119 10.50 10.23 -5.55
CA PHE A 119 10.01 9.47 -4.40
C PHE A 119 11.18 8.80 -3.69
N ASN A 120 11.38 9.08 -2.41
CA ASN A 120 12.55 8.62 -1.66
C ASN A 120 12.22 7.56 -0.60
N ASP A 121 11.11 7.73 0.11
CA ASP A 121 10.66 6.79 1.14
C ASP A 121 9.15 6.77 1.26
N LEU A 122 8.61 5.62 1.70
CA LEU A 122 7.19 5.42 1.98
C LEU A 122 6.98 5.22 3.48
N ARG A 123 6.15 6.07 4.09
CA ARG A 123 5.63 5.82 5.45
C ARG A 123 4.29 5.15 5.34
N VAL A 124 4.10 4.07 6.12
CA VAL A 124 2.90 3.24 6.07
C VAL A 124 2.23 3.16 7.43
N ASP A 125 0.90 3.08 7.44
CA ASP A 125 0.09 2.90 8.64
C ASP A 125 -1.16 2.06 8.36
N GLY A 126 -2.00 1.89 9.37
CA GLY A 126 -3.24 1.12 9.29
C GLY A 126 -3.03 -0.39 9.38
N GLY A 127 -4.13 -1.13 9.34
CA GLY A 127 -4.14 -2.56 9.66
C GLY A 127 -3.31 -3.47 8.74
N ALA A 128 -3.05 -3.06 7.49
CA ALA A 128 -2.20 -3.85 6.59
C ALA A 128 -0.71 -3.64 6.82
N SER A 129 -0.31 -2.54 7.48
CA SER A 129 1.09 -2.19 7.72
C SER A 129 1.80 -3.13 8.69
N VAL A 130 1.07 -3.96 9.43
CA VAL A 130 1.64 -4.96 10.34
C VAL A 130 2.22 -6.19 9.63
N MET A 131 2.02 -6.32 8.31
CA MET A 131 2.50 -7.46 7.53
C MET A 131 3.90 -7.18 6.96
N ASP A 132 4.94 -7.68 7.62
CA ASP A 132 6.33 -7.51 7.18
C ASP A 132 6.55 -7.98 5.73
N PHE A 133 5.91 -9.08 5.32
CA PHE A 133 5.96 -9.57 3.95
C PHE A 133 5.48 -8.54 2.93
N LEU A 134 4.33 -7.87 3.19
CA LEU A 134 3.83 -6.80 2.33
C LEU A 134 4.81 -5.64 2.25
N LEU A 135 5.36 -5.22 3.37
CA LEU A 135 6.24 -4.04 3.43
C LEU A 135 7.58 -4.30 2.74
N GLN A 136 8.15 -5.50 2.91
CA GLN A 136 9.36 -5.89 2.18
C GLN A 136 9.10 -5.96 0.67
N PHE A 137 8.03 -6.65 0.26
CA PHE A 137 7.67 -6.73 -1.16
C PHE A 137 7.39 -5.35 -1.76
N GLN A 138 6.78 -4.45 -0.99
CA GLN A 138 6.52 -3.06 -1.39
C GLN A 138 7.83 -2.27 -1.54
N ALA A 139 8.79 -2.42 -0.62
CA ALA A 139 10.11 -1.82 -0.75
C ALA A 139 10.83 -2.31 -2.02
N ASP A 140 10.77 -3.61 -2.31
CA ASP A 140 11.35 -4.21 -3.49
C ASP A 140 10.72 -3.69 -4.79
N GLN A 141 9.39 -3.57 -4.82
CA GLN A 141 8.66 -3.04 -5.98
C GLN A 141 8.98 -1.57 -6.24
N LEU A 142 9.02 -0.75 -5.20
CA LEU A 142 9.26 0.69 -5.30
C LEU A 142 10.74 1.03 -5.51
N GLY A 143 11.64 0.15 -5.10
CA GLY A 143 13.07 0.45 -5.04
C GLY A 143 13.41 1.51 -4.01
N SER A 144 12.58 1.67 -3.01
CA SER A 144 12.65 2.72 -1.99
C SER A 144 12.35 2.15 -0.61
N THR A 145 12.85 2.80 0.42
CA THR A 145 12.64 2.36 1.80
C THR A 145 11.18 2.53 2.22
N VAL A 146 10.63 1.50 2.90
CA VAL A 146 9.32 1.55 3.54
C VAL A 146 9.50 1.60 5.04
N ARG A 147 8.81 2.55 5.72
CA ARG A 147 8.93 2.80 7.15
C ARG A 147 7.60 2.69 7.86
N ARG A 148 7.56 1.85 8.89
CA ARG A 148 6.40 1.67 9.76
C ARG A 148 6.64 2.38 11.09
N PRO A 149 5.72 3.26 11.55
CA PRO A 149 5.79 3.88 12.87
C PRO A 149 5.34 2.93 13.97
N VAL A 150 5.70 3.26 15.22
CA VAL A 150 5.20 2.55 16.41
C VAL A 150 3.68 2.69 16.55
N ASP A 151 3.15 3.86 16.24
CA ASP A 151 1.70 4.09 16.24
C ASP A 151 1.15 3.89 14.82
N HIS A 152 0.29 2.88 14.67
CA HIS A 152 -0.29 2.52 13.37
C HIS A 152 -1.60 3.27 13.05
N GLU A 153 -2.11 4.10 13.97
CA GLU A 153 -3.35 4.88 13.78
C GLU A 153 -3.04 6.37 13.51
N THR A 154 -2.15 6.63 12.55
CA THR A 154 -1.61 7.97 12.29
C THR A 154 -2.65 8.96 11.81
N THR A 155 -3.76 8.51 11.21
CA THR A 155 -4.85 9.39 10.76
C THR A 155 -5.53 10.10 11.94
N ALA A 156 -5.92 9.35 12.97
CA ALA A 156 -6.53 9.92 14.18
C ALA A 156 -5.53 10.77 14.94
N LEU A 157 -4.29 10.28 15.05
CA LEU A 157 -3.19 11.01 15.71
C LEU A 157 -2.88 12.34 15.01
N GLY A 158 -2.89 12.37 13.67
CA GLY A 158 -2.67 13.60 12.89
C GLY A 158 -3.72 14.67 13.17
N ALA A 159 -5.01 14.28 13.21
CA ALA A 159 -6.09 15.20 13.59
C ALA A 159 -5.94 15.74 15.02
N ALA A 160 -5.60 14.86 15.98
CA ALA A 160 -5.35 15.25 17.37
C ALA A 160 -4.15 16.19 17.49
N ARG A 161 -3.07 15.95 16.75
CA ARG A 161 -1.87 16.81 16.72
C ARG A 161 -2.15 18.20 16.16
N LEU A 162 -2.92 18.31 15.07
CA LEU A 162 -3.32 19.60 14.52
C LEU A 162 -4.21 20.38 15.50
N ALA A 163 -5.14 19.72 16.18
CA ALA A 163 -5.94 20.35 17.23
C ALA A 163 -5.06 20.82 18.40
N GLY A 164 -4.14 19.99 18.87
CA GLY A 164 -3.20 20.34 19.94
C GLY A 164 -2.25 21.48 19.56
N LEU A 165 -1.83 21.56 18.29
CA LEU A 165 -1.05 22.69 17.79
C LEU A 165 -1.86 24.00 17.85
N ALA A 166 -3.14 23.96 17.48
CA ALA A 166 -4.04 25.12 17.55
C ALA A 166 -4.27 25.58 18.99
N GLU A 167 -4.34 24.65 19.95
CA GLU A 167 -4.51 24.92 21.38
C GLU A 167 -3.19 25.20 22.13
N GLY A 168 -2.05 25.19 21.42
CA GLY A 168 -0.73 25.48 22.02
C GLY A 168 -0.15 24.34 22.86
N VAL A 169 -0.61 23.12 22.70
CA VAL A 169 0.01 21.92 23.31
C VAL A 169 1.38 21.65 22.71
N TRP A 170 1.53 21.87 21.40
CA TRP A 170 2.80 21.87 20.69
C TRP A 170 3.06 23.26 20.10
N GLY A 171 4.33 23.66 20.08
CA GLY A 171 4.73 24.98 19.62
C GLY A 171 4.92 25.09 18.10
N SER A 172 5.14 23.97 17.40
CA SER A 172 5.44 23.97 15.97
C SER A 172 5.20 22.61 15.30
N LEU A 173 5.13 22.60 13.96
CA LEU A 173 5.12 21.38 13.16
C LEU A 173 6.43 20.57 13.29
N GLU A 174 7.55 21.25 13.55
CA GLU A 174 8.84 20.60 13.76
C GLU A 174 8.83 19.79 15.06
N GLU A 175 8.28 20.33 16.13
CA GLU A 175 8.09 19.61 17.40
C GLU A 175 7.22 18.35 17.18
N LEU A 176 6.10 18.47 16.45
CA LEU A 176 5.25 17.35 16.10
C LEU A 176 5.97 16.29 15.25
N SER A 177 6.83 16.73 14.33
CA SER A 177 7.60 15.81 13.46
C SER A 177 8.60 14.98 14.27
N ASN A 178 9.15 15.52 15.36
CA ASN A 178 10.09 14.83 16.24
C ASN A 178 9.43 13.74 17.09
N ASP A 179 8.11 13.80 17.29
CA ASP A 179 7.34 12.77 17.99
C ASP A 179 7.14 11.49 17.18
N TRP A 180 7.46 11.51 15.88
CA TRP A 180 7.33 10.33 15.04
C TRP A 180 8.41 9.30 15.40
N GLN A 181 7.99 8.10 15.78
CA GLN A 181 8.89 7.02 16.19
C GLN A 181 8.84 5.87 15.17
N LEU A 182 10.01 5.47 14.71
CA LEU A 182 10.19 4.33 13.82
C LEU A 182 10.07 3.02 14.60
N GLU A 183 9.22 2.10 14.16
CA GLU A 183 9.15 0.72 14.64
C GLU A 183 10.01 -0.20 13.77
N ALA A 184 9.79 -0.16 12.44
CA ALA A 184 10.49 -1.01 11.50
C ALA A 184 10.78 -0.29 10.18
N GLU A 185 11.89 -0.69 9.55
CA GLU A 185 12.32 -0.20 8.25
C GLU A 185 12.62 -1.39 7.33
N PHE A 186 12.11 -1.31 6.10
CA PHE A 186 12.27 -2.31 5.04
C PHE A 186 12.98 -1.64 3.88
N SER A 187 14.21 -2.08 3.63
CA SER A 187 15.00 -1.61 2.48
C SER A 187 14.87 -2.57 1.31
N PRO A 188 14.92 -2.08 0.07
CA PRO A 188 14.85 -2.95 -1.11
C PRO A 188 16.00 -3.97 -1.10
N GLU A 189 15.68 -5.23 -1.44
CA GLU A 189 16.69 -6.25 -1.62
C GLU A 189 17.64 -5.90 -2.78
N PRO A 190 18.96 -6.22 -2.68
CA PRO A 190 19.92 -5.92 -3.74
C PRO A 190 19.59 -6.56 -5.08
N ASP A 191 19.09 -7.81 -5.07
CA ASP A 191 18.62 -8.52 -6.25
C ASP A 191 17.10 -8.66 -6.21
N ARG A 192 16.40 -7.66 -6.76
CA ARG A 192 14.94 -7.63 -6.91
C ARG A 192 14.49 -7.87 -8.35
N THR A 193 15.36 -8.46 -9.17
CA THR A 193 15.08 -8.69 -10.60
C THR A 193 13.78 -9.46 -10.78
N MET A 194 13.59 -10.56 -10.07
CA MET A 194 12.36 -11.36 -10.16
C MET A 194 11.13 -10.61 -9.67
N THR A 195 11.24 -9.87 -8.58
CA THR A 195 10.15 -9.04 -8.03
C THR A 195 9.72 -7.95 -9.01
N CYS A 196 10.68 -7.28 -9.65
CA CYS A 196 10.39 -6.29 -10.69
C CYS A 196 9.78 -6.91 -11.96
N LEU A 197 10.22 -8.10 -12.36
CA LEU A 197 9.68 -8.81 -13.52
C LEU A 197 8.20 -9.20 -13.34
N LEU A 198 7.76 -9.50 -12.12
CA LEU A 198 6.33 -9.78 -11.84
C LEU A 198 5.44 -8.58 -12.22
N TYR A 199 5.90 -7.35 -11.96
CA TYR A 199 5.16 -6.14 -12.33
C TYR A 199 5.16 -5.87 -13.83
N THR A 200 6.28 -6.17 -14.51
CA THR A 200 6.48 -5.89 -15.94
C THR A 200 6.21 -7.09 -16.84
N SER A 201 5.79 -8.21 -16.27
CA SER A 201 5.45 -9.41 -17.07
C SER A 201 4.36 -9.07 -18.09
N PRO A 202 4.51 -9.52 -19.35
CA PRO A 202 3.47 -9.30 -20.33
C PRO A 202 2.15 -9.88 -19.83
N SER A 203 1.08 -9.13 -20.08
CA SER A 203 -0.27 -9.62 -19.83
C SER A 203 -0.47 -10.94 -20.62
N PRO A 204 -1.22 -11.91 -20.08
CA PRO A 204 -1.60 -13.10 -20.84
C PRO A 204 -2.35 -12.81 -22.17
N ARG A 205 -2.52 -11.53 -22.49
CA ARG A 205 -3.15 -11.06 -23.74
C ARG A 205 -2.14 -10.70 -24.84
N ASP A 206 -0.84 -10.68 -24.52
CA ASP A 206 0.25 -10.48 -25.47
C ASP A 206 0.83 -11.84 -25.86
#